data_48fd4572de806204370fa794773bf5e7
#
_entry.id   48fd4572de806204370fa794773bf5e7
#
_cell.length_a   1.000
_cell.length_b   1.000
_cell.length_c   1.000
_cell.angle_alpha   90.00
_cell.angle_beta   90.00
_cell.angle_gamma   90.00
#
_symmetry.space_group_name_H-M   'P 1'
#
loop_
_entity.id
_entity.type
_entity.pdbx_description
1 polymer ?
#
loop_
_entity_poly.entity_id
_entity_poly.type
_entity_poly.pdbx_seq_one_letter_code
_entity_poly.pdbx_strand_id
1 'polypeptide(L)'
;TNVLTNLYDGLVEADEYGKLTPAIAESWETEDNGLTWTFHLRKGVKWVDQNGNEKGEVTAQDFLTSLEWVLNFHKNDAANTSMPMEMIAGAEDYYNMTNEMDADAALALTAESPEFADTVGIKAVDDYTLQYTCLSEKPYFDTVAAYNCLYPISQGMLDEIGVDGFKAATPENIWYNGCYTCTEYIQQNTKTLTKNPLYWDTDAKLFDSV
;
A
#
# COMPACT_ATOMS: atom_id res chain seq x y z
N THR A 1 -15.35 5.43 11.60
CA THR A 1 -14.80 4.14 11.12
C THR A 1 -14.05 4.41 9.82
N ASN A 2 -12.79 4.05 9.76
CA ASN A 2 -11.99 4.27 8.55
C ASN A 2 -12.38 3.21 7.51
N VAL A 3 -13.02 3.65 6.43
CA VAL A 3 -13.48 2.75 5.35
C VAL A 3 -12.29 2.02 4.70
N LEU A 4 -11.12 2.66 4.61
CA LEU A 4 -9.94 2.07 3.98
C LEU A 4 -9.51 0.76 4.62
N THR A 5 -9.63 0.61 5.94
CA THR A 5 -9.24 -0.61 6.67
C THR A 5 -10.14 -1.81 6.38
N ASN A 6 -11.30 -1.58 5.78
CA ASN A 6 -12.19 -2.64 5.32
C ASN A 6 -11.96 -3.02 3.85
N LEU A 7 -11.44 -2.08 3.07
CA LEU A 7 -11.22 -2.25 1.63
C LEU A 7 -9.82 -2.75 1.31
N TYR A 8 -8.86 -2.48 2.19
CA TYR A 8 -7.45 -2.81 2.00
C TYR A 8 -6.81 -3.32 3.27
N ASP A 9 -5.96 -4.32 3.14
CA ASP A 9 -5.00 -4.75 4.16
C ASP A 9 -3.62 -4.18 3.85
N GLY A 10 -2.87 -3.88 4.91
CA GLY A 10 -1.45 -3.58 4.86
C GLY A 10 -0.60 -4.80 5.23
N LEU A 11 0.67 -4.55 5.55
CA LEU A 11 1.61 -5.60 5.97
C LEU A 11 1.20 -6.25 7.29
N VAL A 12 0.83 -5.44 8.26
CA VAL A 12 0.46 -5.85 9.61
C VAL A 12 -0.77 -5.07 10.06
N GLU A 13 -1.47 -5.60 11.06
CA GLU A 13 -2.60 -4.94 11.72
C GLU A 13 -2.30 -4.75 13.20
N ALA A 14 -2.89 -3.74 13.81
CA ALA A 14 -2.91 -3.59 15.26
C ALA A 14 -4.27 -4.05 15.79
N ASP A 15 -4.27 -4.94 16.78
CA ASP A 15 -5.48 -5.34 17.48
C ASP A 15 -5.99 -4.22 18.42
N GLU A 16 -7.10 -4.47 19.10
CA GLU A 16 -7.71 -3.51 20.03
C GLU A 16 -6.82 -3.12 21.21
N TYR A 17 -5.76 -3.88 21.48
CA TYR A 17 -4.77 -3.62 22.52
C TYR A 17 -3.47 -3.01 21.96
N GLY A 18 -3.42 -2.75 20.66
CA GLY A 18 -2.22 -2.23 19.98
C GLY A 18 -1.15 -3.28 19.69
N LYS A 19 -1.47 -4.57 19.88
CA LYS A 19 -0.56 -5.67 19.52
C LYS A 19 -0.61 -5.88 18.02
N LEU A 20 0.58 -6.01 17.41
CA LEU A 20 0.70 -6.30 15.99
C LEU A 20 0.35 -7.75 15.69
N THR A 21 -0.46 -7.93 14.65
CA THR A 21 -0.85 -9.22 14.11
C THR A 21 -0.52 -9.30 12.63
N PRO A 22 -0.18 -10.49 12.09
CA PRO A 22 0.04 -10.70 10.67
C PRO A 22 -1.19 -10.32 9.84
N ALA A 23 -0.96 -9.61 8.73
CA ALA A 23 -1.95 -9.37 7.68
C ALA A 23 -1.38 -9.87 6.35
N ILE A 24 -1.03 -9.02 5.37
CA ILE A 24 -0.37 -9.50 4.15
C ILE A 24 1.01 -10.08 4.44
N ALA A 25 1.75 -9.54 5.42
CA ALA A 25 2.96 -10.19 5.92
C ALA A 25 2.61 -11.28 6.93
N GLU A 26 3.14 -12.49 6.72
CA GLU A 26 3.03 -13.61 7.66
C GLU A 26 3.98 -13.44 8.84
N SER A 27 5.15 -12.87 8.57
CA SER A 27 6.22 -12.64 9.54
C SER A 27 7.10 -11.47 9.10
N TRP A 28 7.85 -10.93 10.04
CA TRP A 28 8.82 -9.87 9.80
C TRP A 28 9.92 -9.88 10.85
N GLU A 29 11.10 -9.41 10.48
CA GLU A 29 12.26 -9.35 11.38
C GLU A 29 13.18 -8.19 11.04
N THR A 30 14.03 -7.87 12.02
CA THR A 30 15.19 -6.98 11.87
C THR A 30 16.38 -7.59 12.60
N GLU A 31 17.58 -7.50 12.00
CA GLU A 31 18.83 -8.01 12.59
C GLU A 31 19.77 -6.89 13.06
N ASP A 32 19.46 -5.64 12.71
CA ASP A 32 20.30 -4.44 12.90
C ASP A 32 19.58 -3.33 13.69
N ASN A 33 18.82 -3.74 14.71
CA ASN A 33 18.08 -2.86 15.60
C ASN A 33 17.10 -1.92 14.86
N GLY A 34 16.52 -2.39 13.75
CA GLY A 34 15.51 -1.64 13.00
C GLY A 34 16.06 -0.70 11.93
N LEU A 35 17.32 -0.83 11.55
CA LEU A 35 17.84 -0.13 10.38
C LEU A 35 17.26 -0.75 9.09
N THR A 36 17.21 -2.07 9.04
CA THR A 36 16.65 -2.85 7.93
C THR A 36 15.57 -3.78 8.44
N TRP A 37 14.39 -3.73 7.81
CA TRP A 37 13.25 -4.59 8.10
C TRP A 37 12.89 -5.45 6.91
N THR A 38 12.71 -6.74 7.15
CA THR A 38 12.29 -7.70 6.13
C THR A 38 10.91 -8.26 6.47
N PHE A 39 9.99 -8.16 5.51
CA PHE A 39 8.62 -8.67 5.62
C PHE A 39 8.43 -9.82 4.65
N HIS A 40 7.95 -10.96 5.18
CA HIS A 40 7.65 -12.16 4.41
C HIS A 40 6.16 -12.20 4.10
N LEU A 41 5.80 -12.06 2.83
CA LEU A 41 4.42 -11.90 2.39
C LEU A 41 3.72 -13.26 2.21
N ARG A 42 2.42 -13.28 2.49
CA ARG A 42 1.53 -14.39 2.12
C ARG A 42 1.48 -14.54 0.62
N LYS A 43 1.48 -15.79 0.16
CA LYS A 43 1.19 -16.12 -1.24
C LYS A 43 -0.32 -16.22 -1.42
N GLY A 44 -0.80 -15.84 -2.60
CA GLY A 44 -2.20 -16.01 -2.96
C GLY A 44 -3.15 -14.95 -2.40
N VAL A 45 -2.65 -13.82 -1.88
CA VAL A 45 -3.49 -12.68 -1.53
C VAL A 45 -3.97 -12.01 -2.83
N LYS A 46 -5.29 -11.94 -3.04
CA LYS A 46 -5.85 -11.53 -4.31
C LYS A 46 -6.21 -10.05 -4.35
N TRP A 47 -5.92 -9.43 -5.50
CA TRP A 47 -6.60 -8.23 -5.92
C TRP A 47 -7.92 -8.61 -6.58
N VAL A 48 -8.99 -7.93 -6.23
CA VAL A 48 -10.31 -8.14 -6.82
C VAL A 48 -10.90 -6.81 -7.30
N ASP A 49 -11.81 -6.89 -8.28
CA ASP A 49 -12.62 -5.74 -8.69
C ASP A 49 -13.79 -5.49 -7.71
N GLN A 50 -14.62 -4.49 -7.99
CA GLN A 50 -15.80 -4.16 -7.20
C GLN A 50 -16.75 -5.35 -7.01
N ASN A 51 -16.83 -6.25 -7.98
CA ASN A 51 -17.72 -7.42 -7.98
C ASN A 51 -17.08 -8.65 -7.34
N GLY A 52 -15.86 -8.56 -6.82
CA GLY A 52 -15.14 -9.67 -6.21
C GLY A 52 -14.46 -10.61 -7.21
N ASN A 53 -14.33 -10.22 -8.47
CA ASN A 53 -13.61 -10.99 -9.48
C ASN A 53 -12.11 -10.83 -9.31
N GLU A 54 -11.36 -11.93 -9.43
CA GLU A 54 -9.89 -11.90 -9.35
C GLU A 54 -9.29 -11.06 -10.47
N LYS A 55 -8.38 -10.15 -10.10
CA LYS A 55 -7.64 -9.29 -11.02
C LYS A 55 -6.14 -9.53 -10.99
N GLY A 56 -5.62 -10.15 -9.96
CA GLY A 56 -4.21 -10.43 -9.79
C GLY A 56 -3.87 -10.83 -8.37
N GLU A 57 -2.58 -10.91 -8.08
CA GLU A 57 -2.04 -11.25 -6.76
C GLU A 57 -1.27 -10.07 -6.18
N VAL A 58 -1.36 -9.87 -4.87
CA VAL A 58 -0.54 -8.89 -4.15
C VAL A 58 0.88 -9.43 -4.05
N THR A 59 1.85 -8.66 -4.52
CA THR A 59 3.28 -8.96 -4.43
C THR A 59 4.05 -7.82 -3.78
N ALA A 60 5.32 -8.05 -3.48
CA ALA A 60 6.21 -7.02 -2.92
C ALA A 60 6.29 -5.78 -3.81
N GLN A 61 6.20 -5.92 -5.12
CA GLN A 61 6.21 -4.80 -6.07
C GLN A 61 5.07 -3.81 -5.82
N ASP A 62 3.91 -4.26 -5.37
CA ASP A 62 2.77 -3.38 -5.09
C ASP A 62 3.02 -2.42 -3.93
N PHE A 63 3.90 -2.80 -3.00
CA PHE A 63 4.36 -1.91 -1.92
C PHE A 63 5.36 -0.86 -2.41
N LEU A 64 6.22 -1.22 -3.37
CA LEU A 64 7.10 -0.26 -4.04
C LEU A 64 6.28 0.75 -4.85
N THR A 65 5.30 0.27 -5.60
CA THR A 65 4.37 1.09 -6.38
C THR A 65 3.65 2.10 -5.49
N SER A 66 3.17 1.64 -4.34
CA SER A 66 2.50 2.51 -3.36
C SER A 66 3.42 3.57 -2.80
N LEU A 67 4.64 3.20 -2.40
CA LEU A 67 5.57 4.16 -1.81
C LEU A 67 6.02 5.21 -2.83
N GLU A 68 6.26 4.81 -4.08
CA GLU A 68 6.54 5.77 -5.16
C GLU A 68 5.37 6.75 -5.34
N TRP A 69 4.13 6.26 -5.34
CA TRP A 69 2.96 7.11 -5.43
C TRP A 69 2.89 8.14 -4.30
N VAL A 70 3.03 7.66 -3.06
CA VAL A 70 2.94 8.50 -1.85
C VAL A 70 4.02 9.57 -1.84
N LEU A 71 5.25 9.23 -2.23
CA LEU A 71 6.39 10.13 -2.22
C LEU A 71 6.52 11.03 -3.46
N ASN A 72 5.81 10.72 -4.54
CA ASN A 72 5.82 11.53 -5.75
C ASN A 72 4.92 12.75 -5.55
N PHE A 73 5.54 13.93 -5.48
CA PHE A 73 4.84 15.20 -5.20
C PHE A 73 3.66 15.45 -6.14
N HIS A 74 3.80 15.15 -7.42
CA HIS A 74 2.76 15.42 -8.44
C HIS A 74 1.69 14.33 -8.53
N LYS A 75 1.96 13.12 -8.03
CA LYS A 75 0.96 12.04 -7.97
C LYS A 75 0.05 12.17 -6.76
N ASN A 76 0.63 12.41 -5.59
CA ASN A 76 -0.07 12.35 -4.30
C ASN A 76 -0.47 13.71 -3.73
N ASP A 77 -0.22 14.79 -4.45
CA ASP A 77 -0.53 16.17 -4.03
C ASP A 77 -0.03 16.48 -2.59
N ALA A 78 1.13 15.94 -2.24
CA ALA A 78 1.79 16.07 -0.93
C ALA A 78 0.97 15.53 0.27
N ALA A 79 0.02 14.64 0.04
CA ALA A 79 -0.78 14.06 1.13
C ALA A 79 -0.04 12.91 1.83
N ASN A 80 -0.09 12.87 3.17
CA ASN A 80 0.40 11.76 4.02
C ASN A 80 1.87 11.37 3.82
N THR A 81 2.73 12.33 3.50
CA THR A 81 4.14 12.09 3.18
C THR A 81 5.08 12.19 4.37
N SER A 82 4.69 12.87 5.46
CA SER A 82 5.58 13.15 6.59
C SER A 82 6.13 11.89 7.24
N MET A 83 5.28 10.90 7.50
CA MET A 83 5.72 9.68 8.17
C MET A 83 6.71 8.86 7.34
N PRO A 84 6.46 8.55 6.05
CA PRO A 84 7.47 7.89 5.22
C PRO A 84 8.79 8.66 5.14
N MET A 85 8.74 9.98 5.02
CA MET A 85 9.95 10.82 4.94
C MET A 85 10.78 10.80 6.23
N GLU A 86 10.12 10.69 7.39
CA GLU A 86 10.80 10.61 8.68
C GLU A 86 11.40 9.23 8.97
N MET A 87 10.88 8.18 8.33
CA MET A 87 11.24 6.80 8.63
C MET A 87 12.15 6.15 7.60
N ILE A 88 11.89 6.35 6.30
CA ILE A 88 12.49 5.59 5.22
C ILE A 88 13.65 6.37 4.59
N ALA A 89 14.81 5.71 4.44
CA ALA A 89 15.99 6.29 3.82
C ALA A 89 15.68 6.77 2.38
N GLY A 90 16.12 7.97 2.04
CA GLY A 90 15.96 8.56 0.71
C GLY A 90 14.54 8.99 0.34
N ALA A 91 13.56 8.81 1.24
CA ALA A 91 12.18 9.19 0.97
C ALA A 91 12.00 10.70 0.79
N GLU A 92 12.60 11.50 1.66
CA GLU A 92 12.57 12.97 1.55
C GLU A 92 13.31 13.45 0.29
N ASP A 93 14.42 12.81 -0.07
CA ASP A 93 15.17 13.15 -1.28
C ASP A 93 14.34 12.93 -2.54
N TYR A 94 13.61 11.82 -2.61
CA TYR A 94 12.72 11.54 -3.73
C TYR A 94 11.54 12.51 -3.80
N TYR A 95 10.93 12.81 -2.66
CA TYR A 95 9.87 13.80 -2.56
C TYR A 95 10.32 15.18 -3.08
N ASN A 96 11.47 15.65 -2.63
CA ASN A 96 12.01 16.94 -3.05
C ASN A 96 12.40 16.95 -4.52
N MET A 97 13.02 15.87 -5.01
CA MET A 97 13.36 15.72 -6.42
C MET A 97 12.12 15.82 -7.31
N THR A 98 11.06 15.07 -6.99
CA THR A 98 9.82 15.11 -7.78
C THR A 98 9.09 16.44 -7.68
N ASN A 99 9.18 17.14 -6.54
CA ASN A 99 8.64 18.48 -6.38
C ASN A 99 9.30 19.50 -7.32
N GLU A 100 10.62 19.39 -7.52
CA GLU A 100 11.41 20.30 -8.37
C GLU A 100 11.32 19.94 -9.87
N MET A 101 10.91 18.73 -10.19
CA MET A 101 10.76 18.28 -11.58
C MET A 101 9.58 18.93 -12.27
N ASP A 102 9.64 18.95 -13.61
CA ASP A 102 8.45 19.16 -14.44
C ASP A 102 7.36 18.12 -14.08
N ALA A 103 6.11 18.57 -14.00
CA ALA A 103 5.02 17.72 -13.57
C ALA A 103 4.84 16.47 -14.46
N ASP A 104 4.90 16.64 -15.78
CA ASP A 104 4.73 15.53 -16.72
C ASP A 104 5.87 14.51 -16.58
N ALA A 105 7.10 14.99 -16.38
CA ALA A 105 8.25 14.13 -16.14
C ALA A 105 8.12 13.36 -14.81
N ALA A 106 7.67 14.01 -13.74
CA ALA A 106 7.45 13.37 -12.45
C ALA A 106 6.31 12.33 -12.52
N LEU A 107 5.22 12.63 -13.20
CA LEU A 107 4.08 11.71 -13.37
C LEU A 107 4.44 10.47 -14.20
N ALA A 108 5.47 10.55 -15.04
CA ALA A 108 5.96 9.44 -15.85
C ALA A 108 6.85 8.47 -15.06
N LEU A 109 7.34 8.85 -13.88
CA LEU A 109 8.14 7.97 -13.03
C LEU A 109 7.31 6.80 -12.48
N THR A 110 7.99 5.68 -12.25
CA THR A 110 7.41 4.49 -11.61
C THR A 110 8.35 3.98 -10.52
N ALA A 111 7.91 2.99 -9.77
CA ALA A 111 8.76 2.33 -8.77
C ALA A 111 9.99 1.62 -9.38
N GLU A 112 9.99 1.37 -10.69
CA GLU A 112 11.13 0.77 -11.41
C GLU A 112 12.09 1.82 -11.98
N SER A 113 11.70 3.09 -11.97
CA SER A 113 12.55 4.19 -12.43
C SER A 113 13.81 4.30 -11.56
N PRO A 114 15.02 4.50 -12.14
CA PRO A 114 16.25 4.63 -11.35
C PRO A 114 16.17 5.73 -10.29
N GLU A 115 15.47 6.81 -10.58
CA GLU A 115 15.24 7.93 -9.66
C GLU A 115 14.61 7.49 -8.35
N PHE A 116 13.72 6.50 -8.38
CA PHE A 116 13.11 5.90 -7.20
C PHE A 116 13.94 4.72 -6.69
N ALA A 117 14.24 3.76 -7.55
CA ALA A 117 14.85 2.49 -7.18
C ALA A 117 16.25 2.65 -6.55
N ASP A 118 17.03 3.64 -7.00
CA ASP A 118 18.38 3.90 -6.50
C ASP A 118 18.39 4.87 -5.30
N THR A 119 17.27 5.49 -4.96
CA THR A 119 17.19 6.55 -3.94
C THR A 119 16.46 6.08 -2.68
N VAL A 120 15.31 5.43 -2.82
CA VAL A 120 14.41 5.13 -1.70
C VAL A 120 14.70 3.76 -1.11
N GLY A 121 14.77 3.69 0.21
CA GLY A 121 15.08 2.49 0.98
C GLY A 121 13.93 1.48 1.03
N ILE A 122 13.50 0.98 -0.11
CA ILE A 122 12.54 -0.11 -0.25
C ILE A 122 12.98 -1.04 -1.38
N LYS A 123 12.82 -2.33 -1.20
CA LYS A 123 13.24 -3.33 -2.20
C LYS A 123 12.32 -4.54 -2.18
N ALA A 124 11.90 -4.98 -3.36
CA ALA A 124 11.35 -6.30 -3.58
C ALA A 124 12.52 -7.28 -3.82
N VAL A 125 12.87 -8.07 -2.80
CA VAL A 125 13.93 -9.08 -2.92
C VAL A 125 13.47 -10.19 -3.86
N ASP A 126 12.22 -10.59 -3.71
CA ASP A 126 11.44 -11.44 -4.62
C ASP A 126 9.95 -11.04 -4.50
N ASP A 127 9.07 -11.76 -5.16
CA ASP A 127 7.63 -11.44 -5.17
C ASP A 127 6.98 -11.43 -3.77
N TYR A 128 7.57 -12.14 -2.81
CA TYR A 128 7.01 -12.33 -1.46
C TYR A 128 7.95 -11.91 -0.34
N THR A 129 9.05 -11.23 -0.67
CA THR A 129 10.02 -10.72 0.31
C THR A 129 10.24 -9.23 0.06
N LEU A 130 9.76 -8.43 1.01
CA LEU A 130 9.83 -6.97 0.98
C LEU A 130 10.80 -6.48 2.05
N GLN A 131 11.70 -5.58 1.67
CA GLN A 131 12.68 -5.03 2.59
C GLN A 131 12.61 -3.50 2.60
N TYR A 132 12.57 -2.92 3.80
CA TYR A 132 12.72 -1.48 4.03
C TYR A 132 14.06 -1.18 4.68
N THR A 133 14.70 -0.10 4.25
CA THR A 133 15.85 0.50 4.94
C THR A 133 15.41 1.83 5.53
N CYS A 134 15.55 1.96 6.85
CA CYS A 134 15.18 3.17 7.57
C CYS A 134 16.28 4.22 7.52
N LEU A 135 15.92 5.46 7.77
CA LEU A 135 16.81 6.61 7.81
C LEU A 135 17.87 6.47 8.92
N SER A 136 17.48 5.83 10.03
CA SER A 136 18.31 5.46 11.18
C SER A 136 17.67 4.24 11.84
N GLU A 137 18.25 3.72 12.90
CA GLU A 137 17.68 2.61 13.66
C GLU A 137 16.26 2.97 14.15
N LYS A 138 15.26 2.21 13.70
CA LYS A 138 13.85 2.35 14.05
C LYS A 138 13.31 0.99 14.51
N PRO A 139 13.59 0.56 15.75
CA PRO A 139 13.16 -0.75 16.24
C PRO A 139 11.64 -0.89 16.34
N TYR A 140 10.90 0.20 16.18
CA TYR A 140 9.43 0.27 16.18
C TYR A 140 8.82 0.41 14.78
N PHE A 141 9.60 0.31 13.70
CA PHE A 141 9.09 0.51 12.34
C PHE A 141 7.96 -0.45 11.97
N ASP A 142 7.95 -1.65 12.54
CA ASP A 142 6.86 -2.61 12.32
C ASP A 142 5.49 -2.06 12.77
N THR A 143 5.44 -1.22 13.82
CA THR A 143 4.21 -0.54 14.21
C THR A 143 3.77 0.51 13.20
N VAL A 144 4.74 1.16 12.56
CA VAL A 144 4.51 2.15 11.50
C VAL A 144 3.98 1.47 10.23
N ALA A 145 4.39 0.24 9.96
CA ALA A 145 3.93 -0.54 8.81
C ALA A 145 2.42 -0.87 8.83
N ALA A 146 1.74 -0.63 9.96
CA ALA A 146 0.28 -0.75 10.06
C ALA A 146 -0.48 0.49 9.52
N TYR A 147 0.21 1.59 9.24
CA TYR A 147 -0.45 2.81 8.75
C TYR A 147 -0.77 2.72 7.25
N ASN A 148 -1.89 3.36 6.88
CA ASN A 148 -2.44 3.29 5.53
C ASN A 148 -1.55 3.89 4.43
N CYS A 149 -0.62 4.79 4.75
CA CYS A 149 0.33 5.33 3.78
C CYS A 149 1.35 4.28 3.29
N LEU A 150 1.44 3.13 3.96
CA LEU A 150 2.25 1.98 3.52
C LEU A 150 1.40 0.81 2.99
N TYR A 151 0.11 0.99 2.78
CA TYR A 151 -0.74 -0.01 2.12
C TYR A 151 -0.32 -0.18 0.66
N PRO A 152 -0.47 -1.37 0.08
CA PRO A 152 -0.08 -1.61 -1.31
C PRO A 152 -1.04 -0.92 -2.29
N ILE A 153 -0.51 -0.56 -3.46
CA ILE A 153 -1.27 -0.15 -4.64
C ILE A 153 -0.92 -1.12 -5.76
N SER A 154 -1.93 -1.69 -6.42
CA SER A 154 -1.70 -2.63 -7.51
C SER A 154 -1.05 -1.94 -8.70
N GLN A 155 0.12 -2.43 -9.11
CA GLN A 155 0.76 -2.01 -10.36
C GLN A 155 -0.11 -2.38 -11.57
N GLY A 156 -0.73 -3.58 -11.53
CA GLY A 156 -1.64 -4.02 -12.59
C GLY A 156 -2.85 -3.09 -12.75
N MET A 157 -3.40 -2.59 -11.65
CA MET A 157 -4.48 -1.58 -11.68
C MET A 157 -3.99 -0.27 -12.32
N LEU A 158 -2.82 0.24 -11.92
CA LEU A 158 -2.26 1.46 -12.50
C LEU A 158 -1.96 1.31 -13.99
N ASP A 159 -1.52 0.13 -14.42
CA ASP A 159 -1.30 -0.16 -15.85
C ASP A 159 -2.62 -0.11 -16.64
N GLU A 160 -3.73 -0.51 -16.02
CA GLU A 160 -5.06 -0.51 -16.64
C GLU A 160 -5.70 0.88 -16.68
N ILE A 161 -5.69 1.62 -15.56
CA ILE A 161 -6.42 2.90 -15.43
C ILE A 161 -5.55 4.15 -15.56
N GLY A 162 -4.24 4.01 -15.46
CA GLY A 162 -3.28 5.11 -15.49
C GLY A 162 -3.29 6.00 -14.24
N VAL A 163 -2.36 6.95 -14.22
CA VAL A 163 -2.23 7.93 -13.11
C VAL A 163 -3.50 8.77 -12.98
N ASP A 164 -4.02 9.30 -14.09
CA ASP A 164 -5.23 10.11 -14.07
C ASP A 164 -6.45 9.33 -13.63
N GLY A 165 -6.56 8.07 -14.06
CA GLY A 165 -7.63 7.16 -13.63
C GLY A 165 -7.61 6.90 -12.13
N PHE A 166 -6.43 6.75 -11.54
CA PHE A 166 -6.29 6.56 -10.10
C PHE A 166 -6.54 7.85 -9.30
N LYS A 167 -6.11 9.00 -9.81
CA LYS A 167 -6.45 10.32 -9.21
C LYS A 167 -7.95 10.58 -9.21
N ALA A 168 -8.65 10.13 -10.24
CA ALA A 168 -10.12 10.20 -10.35
C ALA A 168 -10.78 8.87 -9.95
N ALA A 169 -10.25 8.19 -8.93
CA ALA A 169 -10.70 6.87 -8.52
C ALA A 169 -12.18 6.83 -8.16
N THR A 170 -12.85 5.83 -8.69
CA THR A 170 -14.25 5.49 -8.38
C THR A 170 -14.31 4.05 -7.86
N PRO A 171 -15.36 3.65 -7.12
CA PRO A 171 -15.50 2.27 -6.67
C PRO A 171 -15.41 1.23 -7.80
N GLU A 172 -15.78 1.61 -9.01
CA GLU A 172 -15.84 0.72 -10.18
C GLU A 172 -14.49 0.54 -10.86
N ASN A 173 -13.54 1.47 -10.73
CA ASN A 173 -12.26 1.39 -11.45
C ASN A 173 -11.07 0.97 -10.59
N ILE A 174 -11.20 0.95 -9.28
CA ILE A 174 -10.14 0.53 -8.36
C ILE A 174 -10.26 -0.94 -7.98
N TRP A 175 -9.13 -1.52 -7.54
CA TRP A 175 -9.08 -2.89 -7.05
C TRP A 175 -8.96 -2.91 -5.52
N TYR A 176 -9.37 -4.03 -4.93
CA TYR A 176 -9.47 -4.24 -3.49
C TYR A 176 -8.69 -5.50 -3.08
N ASN A 177 -8.13 -5.51 -1.89
CA ASN A 177 -7.49 -6.69 -1.31
C ASN A 177 -7.95 -6.98 0.12
N GLY A 178 -8.82 -6.16 0.68
CA GLY A 178 -9.35 -6.30 2.02
C GLY A 178 -10.59 -7.17 2.10
N CYS A 179 -11.22 -7.20 3.27
CA CYS A 179 -12.38 -8.04 3.54
C CYS A 179 -13.66 -7.63 2.81
N TYR A 180 -13.72 -6.39 2.32
CA TYR A 180 -14.86 -5.84 1.58
C TYR A 180 -14.43 -5.14 0.30
N THR A 181 -15.37 -5.04 -0.64
CA THR A 181 -15.32 -4.11 -1.77
C THR A 181 -16.37 -3.02 -1.59
N CYS A 182 -16.17 -1.85 -2.19
CA CYS A 182 -17.16 -0.77 -2.15
C CYS A 182 -18.11 -0.93 -3.34
N THR A 183 -19.34 -1.34 -3.09
CA THR A 183 -20.34 -1.57 -4.14
C THR A 183 -21.24 -0.39 -4.38
N GLU A 184 -21.34 0.53 -3.42
CA GLU A 184 -22.07 1.78 -3.58
C GLU A 184 -21.37 2.91 -2.83
N TYR A 185 -21.25 4.04 -3.46
CA TYR A 185 -20.73 5.26 -2.86
C TYR A 185 -21.53 6.48 -3.31
N ILE A 186 -22.32 7.00 -2.42
CA ILE A 186 -23.07 8.26 -2.61
C ILE A 186 -22.47 9.27 -1.62
N GLN A 187 -21.80 10.28 -2.15
CA GLN A 187 -21.10 11.29 -1.36
C GLN A 187 -22.02 11.90 -0.31
N GLN A 188 -21.57 11.92 0.95
CA GLN A 188 -22.30 12.45 2.12
C GLN A 188 -23.63 11.72 2.45
N ASN A 189 -23.89 10.56 1.85
CA ASN A 189 -25.10 9.80 2.06
C ASN A 189 -24.81 8.34 2.42
N THR A 190 -24.53 7.50 1.45
CA THR A 190 -24.46 6.05 1.63
C THR A 190 -23.12 5.49 1.13
N LYS A 191 -22.58 4.57 1.90
CA LYS A 191 -21.46 3.70 1.48
C LYS A 191 -21.88 2.28 1.76
N THR A 192 -21.94 1.45 0.73
CA THR A 192 -22.23 0.02 0.87
C THR A 192 -20.96 -0.76 0.60
N LEU A 193 -20.57 -1.57 1.58
CA LEU A 193 -19.45 -2.50 1.49
C LEU A 193 -19.99 -3.91 1.36
N THR A 194 -19.53 -4.64 0.37
CA THR A 194 -19.91 -6.02 0.12
C THR A 194 -18.72 -6.95 0.38
N LYS A 195 -18.97 -8.05 1.05
CA LYS A 195 -17.96 -9.05 1.39
C LYS A 195 -17.15 -9.47 0.15
N ASN A 196 -15.83 -9.43 0.30
CA ASN A 196 -14.91 -9.94 -0.73
C ASN A 196 -14.85 -11.48 -0.62
N PRO A 197 -15.33 -12.22 -1.64
CA PRO A 197 -15.36 -13.67 -1.57
C PRO A 197 -13.98 -14.32 -1.65
N LEU A 198 -12.96 -13.58 -2.09
CA LEU A 198 -11.58 -14.05 -2.26
C LEU A 198 -10.63 -13.49 -1.19
N TYR A 199 -11.18 -12.95 -0.08
CA TYR A 199 -10.35 -12.46 1.02
C TYR A 199 -9.46 -13.58 1.57
N TRP A 200 -8.20 -13.26 1.83
CA TRP A 200 -7.19 -14.27 2.22
C TRP A 200 -7.51 -14.93 3.57
N ASP A 201 -8.08 -14.18 4.53
CA ASP A 201 -8.46 -14.72 5.83
C ASP A 201 -9.85 -15.34 5.76
N THR A 202 -9.88 -16.62 5.45
CA THR A 202 -11.13 -17.41 5.33
C THR A 202 -11.83 -17.64 6.67
N ASP A 203 -11.14 -17.41 7.79
CA ASP A 203 -11.69 -17.55 9.14
C ASP A 203 -12.30 -16.24 9.66
N ALA A 204 -12.13 -15.13 8.94
CA ALA A 204 -12.71 -13.85 9.30
C ALA A 204 -14.24 -13.93 9.35
N LYS A 205 -14.82 -13.46 10.47
CA LYS A 205 -16.28 -13.40 10.64
C LYS A 205 -16.79 -12.08 10.08
N LEU A 206 -17.32 -12.12 8.87
CA LEU A 206 -17.77 -10.95 8.13
C LEU A 206 -19.29 -11.00 7.92
N PHE A 207 -19.93 -9.83 7.95
CA PHE A 207 -21.26 -9.66 7.41
C PHE A 207 -21.23 -9.70 5.88
N ASP A 208 -22.30 -10.13 5.23
CA ASP A 208 -22.36 -10.15 3.76
C ASP A 208 -22.27 -8.74 3.16
N SER A 209 -22.83 -7.76 3.86
CA SER A 209 -22.70 -6.33 3.53
C SER A 209 -22.80 -5.45 4.77
N VAL A 210 -22.28 -4.24 4.66
CA VAL A 210 -22.27 -3.22 5.71
C VAL A 210 -22.60 -1.85 5.10
#